data_cb0972c4e7f459658d87d2b1d4e399ed
#
_entry.id   cb0972c4e7f459658d87d2b1d4e399ed
#
_cell.length_a   1.000
_cell.length_b   1.000
_cell.length_c   1.000
_cell.angle_alpha   90.00
_cell.angle_beta   90.00
_cell.angle_gamma   90.00
#
_symmetry.space_group_name_H-M   'P 1'
#
loop_
_entity.id
_entity.type
_entity.pdbx_description
1 polymer ?
#
loop_
_entity_poly.entity_id
_entity_poly.type
_entity_poly.pdbx_seq_one_letter_code
_entity_poly.pdbx_strand_id
1 'polypeptide(L)'
;MKLIRRDSVGTNPTRLAKIYREIAILREISHPNIVRLHEMVETEKQIGIILEYASGGELFDYILNHRYLKDNAARRLFAQLVSGVGYLHKKGIVHRDLKLENLLLDRNRNIIITDFGFANTFNPDDELGDEIEYNLSSRDFVKRMELDKVLPGGHRRGDLMQTSCGSPCYAAPELVVSDSLYTGRKVDVWSCGVILVSLIPVFGVLN
;
A
#
# COMPACT_ATOMS: atom_id res chain seq x y z
N MET A 1 13.36 -13.03 5.08
CA MET A 1 14.23 -12.61 3.96
C MET A 1 13.46 -12.82 2.66
N LYS A 2 13.42 -11.80 1.80
CA LYS A 2 12.88 -11.89 0.43
C LYS A 2 14.07 -12.02 -0.52
N LEU A 3 14.13 -13.14 -1.26
CA LEU A 3 15.23 -13.43 -2.19
C LEU A 3 14.74 -13.33 -3.62
N ILE A 4 15.37 -12.48 -4.41
CA ILE A 4 15.00 -12.23 -5.81
C ILE A 4 16.15 -12.65 -6.70
N ARG A 5 15.89 -13.60 -7.61
CA ARG A 5 16.89 -14.03 -8.60
C ARG A 5 16.95 -13.02 -9.74
N ARG A 6 18.16 -12.57 -10.09
CA ARG A 6 18.34 -11.61 -11.19
C ARG A 6 17.91 -12.19 -12.54
N ASP A 7 18.07 -13.50 -12.75
CA ASP A 7 17.58 -14.18 -13.95
C ASP A 7 16.07 -14.08 -14.12
N SER A 8 15.31 -14.14 -12.99
CA SER A 8 13.84 -14.04 -13.02
C SER A 8 13.35 -12.61 -13.30
N VAL A 9 14.17 -11.61 -13.02
CA VAL A 9 13.91 -10.21 -13.36
C VAL A 9 14.18 -9.95 -14.83
N GLY A 10 15.11 -10.75 -15.44
CA GLY A 10 15.52 -10.64 -16.84
C GLY A 10 16.16 -9.27 -17.15
N THR A 11 16.19 -8.94 -18.42
CA THR A 11 16.65 -7.62 -18.90
C THR A 11 15.58 -6.53 -18.82
N ASN A 12 14.46 -6.78 -18.10
CA ASN A 12 13.36 -5.80 -18.01
C ASN A 12 13.70 -4.69 -16.99
N PRO A 13 14.08 -3.50 -17.45
CA PRO A 13 14.49 -2.41 -16.57
C PRO A 13 13.37 -1.96 -15.63
N THR A 14 12.11 -2.13 -16.03
CA THR A 14 10.95 -1.74 -15.22
C THR A 14 10.79 -2.61 -13.97
N ARG A 15 11.09 -3.92 -14.08
CA ARG A 15 11.03 -4.83 -12.92
C ARG A 15 12.11 -4.50 -11.90
N LEU A 16 13.33 -4.28 -12.37
CA LEU A 16 14.45 -3.93 -11.51
C LEU A 16 14.21 -2.57 -10.81
N ALA A 17 13.72 -1.58 -11.54
CA ALA A 17 13.36 -0.28 -10.99
C ALA A 17 12.30 -0.37 -9.88
N LYS A 18 11.30 -1.27 -10.01
CA LYS A 18 10.31 -1.52 -8.95
C LYS A 18 10.95 -2.08 -7.67
N ILE A 19 11.87 -3.02 -7.80
CA ILE A 19 12.58 -3.61 -6.65
C ILE A 19 13.38 -2.55 -5.92
N TYR A 20 14.17 -1.73 -6.64
CA TYR A 20 14.96 -0.69 -6.02
C TYR A 20 14.09 0.43 -5.42
N ARG A 21 12.92 0.73 -6.00
CA ARG A 21 11.95 1.65 -5.41
C ARG A 21 11.40 1.11 -4.09
N GLU A 22 11.00 -0.17 -4.03
CA GLU A 22 10.56 -0.82 -2.79
C GLU A 22 11.62 -0.70 -1.70
N ILE A 23 12.89 -0.97 -2.03
CA ILE A 23 14.01 -0.86 -1.10
C ILE A 23 14.26 0.58 -0.66
N ALA A 24 14.22 1.53 -1.59
CA ALA A 24 14.41 2.94 -1.29
C ALA A 24 13.34 3.45 -0.32
N ILE A 25 12.07 3.11 -0.56
CA ILE A 25 10.95 3.43 0.34
C ILE A 25 11.20 2.83 1.72
N LEU A 26 11.51 1.53 1.80
CA LEU A 26 11.73 0.85 3.08
C LEU A 26 12.90 1.40 3.89
N ARG A 27 13.90 1.99 3.25
CA ARG A 27 15.03 2.65 3.93
C ARG A 27 14.66 3.94 4.64
N GLU A 28 13.66 4.65 4.11
CA GLU A 28 13.25 5.98 4.58
C GLU A 28 12.18 5.95 5.67
N ILE A 29 11.59 4.77 5.93
CA ILE A 29 10.47 4.64 6.85
C ILE A 29 10.84 3.87 8.12
N SER A 30 10.32 4.36 9.25
CA SER A 30 10.46 3.71 10.56
C SER A 30 9.20 3.96 11.37
N HIS A 31 8.38 2.92 11.56
CA HIS A 31 7.13 2.99 12.31
C HIS A 31 6.82 1.63 12.94
N PRO A 32 6.27 1.55 14.16
CA PRO A 32 6.02 0.29 14.85
C PRO A 32 5.04 -0.65 14.14
N ASN A 33 4.22 -0.13 13.25
CA ASN A 33 3.25 -0.93 12.47
C ASN A 33 3.63 -1.11 11.00
N ILE A 34 4.89 -0.88 10.64
CA ILE A 34 5.42 -1.07 9.28
C ILE A 34 6.66 -1.95 9.36
N VAL A 35 6.78 -2.90 8.45
CA VAL A 35 7.93 -3.81 8.38
C VAL A 35 9.24 -3.02 8.27
N ARG A 36 10.20 -3.35 9.12
CA ARG A 36 11.51 -2.73 9.11
C ARG A 36 12.44 -3.44 8.15
N LEU A 37 13.13 -2.68 7.32
CA LEU A 37 14.26 -3.18 6.55
C LEU A 37 15.51 -3.21 7.44
N HIS A 38 16.13 -4.38 7.56
CA HIS A 38 17.40 -4.53 8.26
C HIS A 38 18.57 -4.31 7.32
N GLU A 39 18.57 -5.02 6.19
CA GLU A 39 19.70 -5.00 5.27
C GLU A 39 19.25 -5.39 3.86
N MET A 40 20.01 -4.95 2.87
CA MET A 40 19.95 -5.40 1.49
C MET A 40 21.30 -6.00 1.12
N VAL A 41 21.28 -7.22 0.62
CA VAL A 41 22.48 -7.93 0.16
C VAL A 41 22.35 -8.16 -1.35
N GLU A 42 23.36 -7.75 -2.10
CA GLU A 42 23.43 -7.97 -3.54
C GLU A 42 24.58 -8.90 -3.92
N THR A 43 24.28 -9.80 -4.82
CA THR A 43 25.26 -10.64 -5.52
C THR A 43 25.06 -10.53 -7.02
N GLU A 44 25.94 -11.10 -7.82
CA GLU A 44 25.77 -11.17 -9.27
C GLU A 44 24.46 -11.89 -9.68
N LYS A 45 24.00 -12.84 -8.87
CA LYS A 45 22.85 -13.71 -9.19
C LYS A 45 21.57 -13.34 -8.45
N GLN A 46 21.65 -12.64 -7.33
CA GLN A 46 20.50 -12.45 -6.42
C GLN A 46 20.53 -11.11 -5.71
N ILE A 47 19.33 -10.62 -5.41
CA ILE A 47 19.09 -9.49 -4.50
C ILE A 47 18.35 -10.05 -3.28
N GLY A 48 18.95 -9.91 -2.09
CA GLY A 48 18.37 -10.32 -0.82
C GLY A 48 17.88 -9.09 -0.04
N ILE A 49 16.62 -9.10 0.38
CA ILE A 49 16.03 -8.07 1.23
C ILE A 49 15.77 -8.69 2.58
N ILE A 50 16.48 -8.24 3.60
CA ILE A 50 16.38 -8.76 4.97
C ILE A 50 15.43 -7.84 5.74
N LEU A 51 14.26 -8.37 6.06
CA LEU A 51 13.19 -7.65 6.75
C LEU A 51 13.02 -8.17 8.18
N GLU A 52 12.40 -7.35 9.02
CA GLU A 52 11.90 -7.75 10.32
C GLU A 52 11.03 -9.00 10.22
N TYR A 53 11.18 -9.90 11.19
CA TYR A 53 10.38 -11.13 11.26
C TYR A 53 9.13 -10.94 12.10
N ALA A 54 7.98 -11.05 11.47
CA ALA A 54 6.67 -11.01 12.11
C ALA A 54 6.25 -12.42 12.56
N SER A 55 6.53 -12.78 13.79
CA SER A 55 6.36 -14.15 14.31
C SER A 55 4.91 -14.56 14.57
N GLY A 56 3.96 -13.62 14.55
CA GLY A 56 2.53 -13.89 14.75
C GLY A 56 1.80 -14.37 13.49
N GLY A 57 2.48 -14.43 12.33
CA GLY A 57 1.91 -14.89 11.06
C GLY A 57 1.01 -13.85 10.39
N GLU A 58 0.19 -14.27 9.45
CA GLU A 58 -0.74 -13.41 8.71
C GLU A 58 -1.99 -13.07 9.52
N LEU A 59 -2.44 -11.83 9.45
CA LEU A 59 -3.69 -11.41 10.08
C LEU A 59 -4.89 -12.17 9.51
N PHE A 60 -4.84 -12.49 8.22
CA PHE A 60 -5.85 -13.30 7.56
C PHE A 60 -6.04 -14.67 8.24
N ASP A 61 -4.96 -15.41 8.43
CA ASP A 61 -4.98 -16.72 9.11
C ASP A 61 -5.42 -16.58 10.57
N TYR A 62 -5.00 -15.51 11.22
CA TYR A 62 -5.39 -15.24 12.60
C TYR A 62 -6.91 -15.07 12.72
N ILE A 63 -7.55 -14.33 11.81
CA ILE A 63 -9.01 -14.16 11.78
C ILE A 63 -9.71 -15.48 11.49
N LEU A 64 -9.26 -16.24 10.50
CA LEU A 64 -9.82 -17.54 10.13
C LEU A 64 -9.81 -18.53 11.31
N ASN A 65 -8.70 -18.61 12.04
CA ASN A 65 -8.53 -19.54 13.14
C ASN A 65 -9.38 -19.17 14.37
N HIS A 66 -9.71 -17.90 14.56
CA HIS A 66 -10.48 -17.39 15.68
C HIS A 66 -11.96 -17.15 15.34
N ARG A 67 -12.37 -17.40 14.08
CA ARG A 67 -13.71 -17.16 13.51
C ARG A 67 -14.14 -15.68 13.52
N TYR A 68 -13.78 -14.91 14.55
CA TYR A 68 -14.03 -13.48 14.65
C TYR A 68 -13.08 -12.84 15.68
N LEU A 69 -12.92 -11.54 15.56
CA LEU A 69 -12.19 -10.74 16.54
C LEU A 69 -13.17 -10.11 17.52
N LYS A 70 -12.81 -10.08 18.81
CA LYS A 70 -13.53 -9.26 19.79
C LYS A 70 -13.36 -7.77 19.42
N ASP A 71 -14.39 -6.97 19.70
CA ASP A 71 -14.42 -5.52 19.37
C ASP A 71 -13.14 -4.78 19.76
N ASN A 72 -12.65 -5.00 20.97
CA ASN A 72 -11.43 -4.34 21.43
C ASN A 72 -10.19 -4.72 20.61
N ALA A 73 -10.11 -5.99 20.17
CA ALA A 73 -9.02 -6.45 19.32
C ALA A 73 -9.12 -5.85 17.92
N ALA A 74 -10.32 -5.85 17.33
CA ALA A 74 -10.57 -5.25 16.01
C ALA A 74 -10.25 -3.75 16.01
N ARG A 75 -10.74 -3.01 17.02
CA ARG A 75 -10.45 -1.57 17.18
C ARG A 75 -8.95 -1.29 17.31
N ARG A 76 -8.25 -2.07 18.13
CA ARG A 76 -6.80 -1.92 18.32
C ARG A 76 -6.03 -2.17 17.02
N LEU A 77 -6.33 -3.25 16.32
CA LEU A 77 -5.66 -3.59 15.06
C LEU A 77 -5.97 -2.55 13.98
N PHE A 78 -7.22 -2.11 13.87
CA PHE A 78 -7.58 -1.07 12.92
C PHE A 78 -6.89 0.28 13.23
N ALA A 79 -6.81 0.67 14.49
CA ALA A 79 -6.09 1.88 14.90
C ALA A 79 -4.60 1.80 14.53
N GLN A 80 -3.97 0.63 14.67
CA GLN A 80 -2.59 0.40 14.27
C GLN A 80 -2.42 0.49 12.75
N LEU A 81 -3.35 -0.08 11.97
CA LEU A 81 -3.36 0.04 10.51
C LEU A 81 -3.43 1.51 10.08
N VAL A 82 -4.40 2.26 10.60
CA VAL A 82 -4.58 3.68 10.29
C VAL A 82 -3.36 4.51 10.71
N SER A 83 -2.74 4.17 11.85
CA SER A 83 -1.50 4.84 12.31
C SER A 83 -0.35 4.63 11.31
N GLY A 84 -0.15 3.39 10.84
CA GLY A 84 0.87 3.07 9.85
C GLY A 84 0.62 3.75 8.50
N VAL A 85 -0.62 3.67 7.99
CA VAL A 85 -0.99 4.31 6.71
C VAL A 85 -0.88 5.83 6.80
N GLY A 86 -1.35 6.44 7.90
CA GLY A 86 -1.22 7.88 8.13
C GLY A 86 0.24 8.34 8.18
N TYR A 87 1.13 7.53 8.77
CA TYR A 87 2.56 7.80 8.74
C TYR A 87 3.12 7.77 7.31
N LEU A 88 2.75 6.75 6.50
CA LEU A 88 3.18 6.68 5.09
C LEU A 88 2.74 7.92 4.31
N HIS A 89 1.47 8.30 4.43
CA HIS A 89 0.92 9.47 3.73
C HIS A 89 1.63 10.78 4.13
N LYS A 90 1.96 10.96 5.41
CA LYS A 90 2.78 12.11 5.88
C LYS A 90 4.19 12.11 5.31
N LYS A 91 4.74 10.94 4.99
CA LYS A 91 6.04 10.78 4.32
C LYS A 91 5.97 10.88 2.79
N GLY A 92 4.80 11.19 2.24
CA GLY A 92 4.60 11.24 0.80
C GLY A 92 4.66 9.86 0.13
N ILE A 93 4.20 8.82 0.82
CA ILE A 93 4.19 7.44 0.32
C ILE A 93 2.76 6.92 0.32
N VAL A 94 2.35 6.27 -0.77
CA VAL A 94 1.10 5.50 -0.89
C VAL A 94 1.44 4.03 -1.09
N HIS A 95 0.69 3.15 -0.43
CA HIS A 95 0.93 1.70 -0.46
C HIS A 95 0.33 1.01 -1.69
N ARG A 96 -0.93 1.30 -2.01
CA ARG A 96 -1.71 0.87 -3.18
C ARG A 96 -2.04 -0.63 -3.30
N ASP A 97 -1.67 -1.44 -2.30
CA ASP A 97 -2.05 -2.87 -2.23
C ASP A 97 -2.29 -3.31 -0.77
N LEU A 98 -3.02 -2.48 -0.01
CA LEU A 98 -3.41 -2.84 1.35
C LEU A 98 -4.48 -3.94 1.29
N LYS A 99 -4.22 -5.05 1.97
CA LYS A 99 -5.09 -6.22 2.09
C LYS A 99 -4.70 -7.06 3.30
N LEU A 100 -5.56 -7.96 3.74
CA LEU A 100 -5.30 -8.79 4.92
C LEU A 100 -4.02 -9.63 4.80
N GLU A 101 -3.71 -10.13 3.60
CA GLU A 101 -2.52 -10.94 3.31
C GLU A 101 -1.21 -10.14 3.45
N ASN A 102 -1.27 -8.81 3.30
CA ASN A 102 -0.14 -7.90 3.47
C ASN A 102 -0.04 -7.33 4.89
N LEU A 103 -0.89 -7.79 5.80
CA LEU A 103 -0.86 -7.45 7.22
C LEU A 103 -0.38 -8.66 8.02
N LEU A 104 0.82 -8.56 8.56
CA LEU A 104 1.38 -9.57 9.44
C LEU A 104 1.20 -9.16 10.90
N LEU A 105 1.43 -10.09 11.80
CA LEU A 105 1.38 -9.86 13.24
C LEU A 105 2.77 -10.12 13.85
N ASP A 106 3.18 -9.22 14.74
CA ASP A 106 4.36 -9.46 15.59
C ASP A 106 4.05 -10.48 16.72
N ARG A 107 5.04 -10.75 17.58
CA ARG A 107 4.87 -11.64 18.73
C ARG A 107 3.80 -11.18 19.73
N ASN A 108 3.51 -9.89 19.76
CA ASN A 108 2.52 -9.25 20.65
C ASN A 108 1.17 -9.06 19.94
N ARG A 109 1.01 -9.59 18.71
CA ARG A 109 -0.17 -9.45 17.85
C ARG A 109 -0.44 -8.00 17.46
N ASN A 110 0.61 -7.19 17.29
CA ASN A 110 0.49 -5.88 16.63
C ASN A 110 0.62 -6.03 15.14
N ILE A 111 -0.11 -5.17 14.38
CA ILE A 111 -0.03 -5.15 12.93
C ILE A 111 1.36 -4.69 12.47
N ILE A 112 1.86 -5.40 11.46
CA ILE A 112 3.03 -5.04 10.66
C ILE A 112 2.60 -5.00 9.19
N ILE A 113 2.51 -3.79 8.62
CA ILE A 113 2.22 -3.58 7.20
C ILE A 113 3.45 -3.98 6.39
N THR A 114 3.25 -4.82 5.37
CA THR A 114 4.32 -5.37 4.53
C THR A 114 3.98 -5.27 3.05
N ASP A 115 4.92 -5.67 2.19
CA ASP A 115 4.81 -5.72 0.72
C ASP A 115 4.60 -4.34 0.06
N PHE A 116 5.68 -3.61 -0.07
CA PHE A 116 5.75 -2.29 -0.72
C PHE A 116 6.00 -2.37 -2.24
N GLY A 117 5.79 -3.53 -2.86
CA GLY A 117 6.04 -3.74 -4.29
C GLY A 117 5.19 -2.87 -5.23
N PHE A 118 4.04 -2.37 -4.78
CA PHE A 118 3.21 -1.42 -5.49
C PHE A 118 3.28 0.01 -4.93
N ALA A 119 4.05 0.23 -3.88
CA ALA A 119 4.15 1.55 -3.28
C ALA A 119 4.74 2.59 -4.26
N ASN A 120 4.33 3.82 -4.09
CA ASN A 120 4.85 4.94 -4.86
C ASN A 120 4.96 6.18 -3.97
N THR A 121 5.74 7.15 -4.42
CA THR A 121 5.94 8.40 -3.73
C THR A 121 5.19 9.55 -4.39
N PHE A 122 4.87 10.57 -3.62
CA PHE A 122 4.26 11.83 -4.06
C PHE A 122 4.79 12.98 -3.20
N ASN A 123 4.54 14.22 -3.62
CA ASN A 123 4.90 15.39 -2.82
C ASN A 123 3.76 15.70 -1.83
N PRO A 124 3.93 15.50 -0.52
CA PRO A 124 2.86 15.73 0.47
C PRO A 124 2.48 17.21 0.62
N ASP A 125 3.35 18.14 0.19
CA ASP A 125 3.12 19.59 0.25
C ASP A 125 2.33 20.11 -0.97
N ASP A 126 2.18 19.30 -2.03
CA ASP A 126 1.39 19.64 -3.21
C ASP A 126 -0.03 19.08 -3.03
N GLU A 127 -0.89 19.85 -2.36
CA GLU A 127 -2.28 19.45 -2.16
C GLU A 127 -3.14 19.73 -3.39
N LEU A 128 -3.92 18.72 -3.77
CA LEU A 128 -4.98 18.88 -4.77
C LEU A 128 -6.20 19.51 -4.11
N GLY A 129 -6.73 20.56 -4.71
CA GLY A 129 -8.01 21.13 -4.26
C GLY A 129 -9.19 20.21 -4.58
N ASP A 130 -10.26 20.29 -3.79
CA ASP A 130 -11.48 19.49 -3.95
C ASP A 130 -12.04 19.53 -5.37
N GLU A 131 -11.96 20.67 -6.05
CA GLU A 131 -12.41 20.82 -7.45
C GLU A 131 -11.66 19.87 -8.39
N ILE A 132 -10.33 19.73 -8.23
CA ILE A 132 -9.52 18.83 -9.03
C ILE A 132 -9.96 17.39 -8.77
N GLU A 133 -10.03 17.01 -7.51
CA GLU A 133 -10.37 15.64 -7.12
C GLU A 133 -11.74 15.21 -7.62
N TYR A 134 -12.74 16.12 -7.55
CA TYR A 134 -14.10 15.82 -7.99
C TYR A 134 -14.21 15.64 -9.50
N ASN A 135 -13.37 16.30 -10.28
CA ASN A 135 -13.42 16.30 -11.75
C ASN A 135 -12.42 15.36 -12.43
N LEU A 136 -11.73 14.48 -11.70
CA LEU A 136 -10.73 13.55 -12.27
C LEU A 136 -11.32 12.58 -13.30
N SER A 137 -12.61 12.29 -13.25
CA SER A 137 -13.31 11.46 -14.24
C SER A 137 -13.50 12.14 -15.60
N SER A 138 -13.41 13.47 -15.66
CA SER A 138 -13.53 14.25 -16.89
C SER A 138 -12.20 14.35 -17.63
N ARG A 139 -12.09 13.65 -18.77
CA ARG A 139 -10.87 13.69 -19.61
C ARG A 139 -10.54 15.10 -20.10
N ASP A 140 -11.56 15.89 -20.42
CA ASP A 140 -11.36 17.28 -20.89
C ASP A 140 -10.86 18.18 -19.77
N PHE A 141 -11.36 18.00 -18.55
CA PHE A 141 -10.86 18.70 -17.37
C PHE A 141 -9.40 18.33 -17.10
N VAL A 142 -9.08 17.03 -17.08
CA VAL A 142 -7.71 16.52 -16.85
C VAL A 142 -6.73 17.13 -17.86
N LYS A 143 -7.08 17.15 -19.16
CA LYS A 143 -6.24 17.75 -20.19
C LYS A 143 -6.10 19.26 -20.05
N ARG A 144 -7.20 19.96 -19.81
CA ARG A 144 -7.20 21.42 -19.63
C ARG A 144 -6.33 21.86 -18.45
N MET A 145 -6.37 21.10 -17.36
CA MET A 145 -5.60 21.35 -16.15
C MET A 145 -4.20 20.72 -16.17
N GLU A 146 -3.84 20.04 -17.28
CA GLU A 146 -2.55 19.37 -17.48
C GLU A 146 -2.18 18.34 -16.38
N LEU A 147 -3.19 17.72 -15.78
CA LEU A 147 -3.00 16.79 -14.66
C LEU A 147 -2.39 15.45 -15.09
N ASP A 148 -2.48 15.11 -16.37
CA ASP A 148 -1.87 13.93 -16.99
C ASP A 148 -0.36 14.08 -17.22
N LYS A 149 0.17 15.29 -17.11
CA LYS A 149 1.61 15.54 -17.26
C LYS A 149 2.41 14.92 -16.13
N VAL A 150 3.51 14.27 -16.51
CA VAL A 150 4.51 13.77 -15.57
C VAL A 150 5.53 14.88 -15.33
N LEU A 151 5.71 15.23 -14.08
CA LEU A 151 6.67 16.24 -13.64
C LEU A 151 8.11 15.67 -13.61
N PRO A 152 9.14 16.52 -13.58
CA PRO A 152 10.52 16.09 -13.33
C PRO A 152 10.58 15.20 -12.08
N GLY A 153 11.26 14.06 -12.17
CA GLY A 153 11.30 13.05 -11.10
C GLY A 153 10.25 11.94 -11.21
N GLY A 154 9.37 11.99 -12.24
CA GLY A 154 8.43 10.89 -12.51
C GLY A 154 7.13 10.94 -11.70
N HIS A 155 6.89 12.03 -10.99
CA HIS A 155 5.66 12.28 -10.23
C HIS A 155 4.63 13.04 -11.04
N ARG A 156 3.38 13.05 -10.57
CA ARG A 156 2.32 13.95 -10.99
C ARG A 156 2.02 14.97 -9.88
N ARG A 157 1.13 15.90 -10.14
CA ARG A 157 0.65 16.84 -9.13
C ARG A 157 -0.01 16.10 -7.98
N GLY A 158 0.23 16.56 -6.76
CA GLY A 158 -0.28 15.94 -5.54
C GLY A 158 0.07 14.46 -5.47
N ASP A 159 -0.91 13.65 -5.10
CA ASP A 159 -0.83 12.18 -5.06
C ASP A 159 -1.54 11.50 -6.25
N LEU A 160 -1.61 12.19 -7.41
CA LEU A 160 -2.21 11.62 -8.62
C LEU A 160 -1.40 10.45 -9.16
N MET A 161 -2.09 9.35 -9.41
CA MET A 161 -1.57 8.09 -9.93
C MET A 161 -2.41 7.66 -11.15
N GLN A 162 -1.84 6.83 -12.02
CA GLN A 162 -2.53 6.32 -13.21
C GLN A 162 -2.44 4.79 -13.32
N THR A 163 -1.37 4.21 -12.79
CA THR A 163 -1.15 2.77 -12.92
C THR A 163 -2.16 2.00 -12.09
N SER A 164 -3.06 1.26 -12.73
CA SER A 164 -3.94 0.30 -12.07
C SER A 164 -3.09 -0.82 -11.47
N CYS A 165 -3.21 -1.04 -10.17
CA CYS A 165 -2.47 -2.05 -9.43
C CYS A 165 -3.22 -2.41 -8.15
N GLY A 166 -2.76 -3.45 -7.46
CA GLY A 166 -3.36 -3.92 -6.23
C GLY A 166 -4.33 -5.08 -6.45
N SER A 167 -5.00 -5.47 -5.37
CA SER A 167 -5.88 -6.65 -5.32
C SER A 167 -7.34 -6.25 -5.56
N PRO A 168 -8.04 -6.84 -6.54
CA PRO A 168 -9.37 -6.39 -6.96
C PRO A 168 -10.41 -6.29 -5.84
N CYS A 169 -10.39 -7.23 -4.88
CA CYS A 169 -11.35 -7.25 -3.76
C CYS A 169 -11.21 -6.06 -2.79
N TYR A 170 -10.06 -5.39 -2.80
CA TYR A 170 -9.75 -4.24 -1.94
C TYR A 170 -9.65 -2.94 -2.72
N ALA A 171 -9.81 -3.01 -4.06
CA ALA A 171 -9.61 -1.87 -4.95
C ALA A 171 -10.75 -0.87 -4.84
N ALA A 172 -10.42 0.41 -4.78
CA ALA A 172 -11.38 1.49 -4.86
C ALA A 172 -12.05 1.51 -6.25
N PRO A 173 -13.32 1.96 -6.35
CA PRO A 173 -14.06 1.98 -7.62
C PRO A 173 -13.33 2.71 -8.73
N GLU A 174 -12.70 3.85 -8.43
CA GLU A 174 -11.93 4.65 -9.38
C GLU A 174 -10.69 3.92 -9.92
N LEU A 175 -10.18 2.93 -9.18
CA LEU A 175 -9.05 2.11 -9.61
C LEU A 175 -9.48 1.04 -10.62
N VAL A 176 -10.74 0.61 -10.58
CA VAL A 176 -11.31 -0.42 -11.45
C VAL A 176 -11.77 0.18 -12.78
N VAL A 177 -12.22 1.43 -12.77
CA VAL A 177 -12.61 2.17 -13.98
C VAL A 177 -11.34 2.62 -14.71
N SER A 178 -10.88 1.79 -15.64
CA SER A 178 -9.61 1.86 -16.36
C SER A 178 -9.23 3.22 -16.97
N ASP A 179 -7.92 3.49 -17.03
CA ASP A 179 -7.23 4.62 -17.68
C ASP A 179 -7.49 6.03 -17.12
N SER A 180 -8.15 6.17 -15.99
CA SER A 180 -8.30 7.45 -15.31
C SER A 180 -7.20 7.71 -14.28
N LEU A 181 -6.96 8.99 -14.00
CA LEU A 181 -6.16 9.39 -12.85
C LEU A 181 -6.96 9.15 -11.57
N TYR A 182 -6.26 8.80 -10.50
CA TYR A 182 -6.83 8.63 -9.17
C TYR A 182 -5.87 9.16 -8.10
N THR A 183 -6.39 9.46 -6.91
CA THR A 183 -5.60 9.90 -5.77
C THR A 183 -5.14 8.69 -4.95
N GLY A 184 -3.83 8.53 -4.81
CA GLY A 184 -3.25 7.35 -4.16
C GLY A 184 -3.62 7.22 -2.69
N ARG A 185 -3.71 8.33 -1.96
CA ARG A 185 -4.12 8.35 -0.54
C ARG A 185 -5.56 7.84 -0.35
N LYS A 186 -6.50 8.25 -1.21
CA LYS A 186 -7.91 7.82 -1.12
C LYS A 186 -8.07 6.33 -1.40
N VAL A 187 -7.29 5.79 -2.33
CA VAL A 187 -7.27 4.34 -2.60
C VAL A 187 -6.81 3.56 -1.36
N ASP A 188 -5.77 4.00 -0.66
CA ASP A 188 -5.33 3.36 0.58
C ASP A 188 -6.41 3.44 1.68
N VAL A 189 -7.09 4.59 1.80
CA VAL A 189 -8.20 4.76 2.76
C VAL A 189 -9.37 3.83 2.45
N TRP A 190 -9.73 3.68 1.17
CA TRP A 190 -10.76 2.72 0.74
C TRP A 190 -10.38 1.29 1.14
N SER A 191 -9.16 0.86 0.85
CA SER A 191 -8.67 -0.47 1.22
C SER A 191 -8.68 -0.69 2.74
N CYS A 192 -8.35 0.34 3.54
CA CYS A 192 -8.51 0.30 5.00
C CYS A 192 -9.97 0.06 5.41
N GLY A 193 -10.92 0.68 4.73
CA GLY A 193 -12.36 0.47 4.96
C GLY A 193 -12.78 -0.97 4.69
N VAL A 194 -12.31 -1.56 3.59
CA VAL A 194 -12.57 -2.98 3.27
C VAL A 194 -11.97 -3.89 4.35
N ILE A 195 -10.74 -3.62 4.79
CA ILE A 195 -10.08 -4.35 5.87
C ILE A 195 -10.89 -4.23 7.17
N LEU A 196 -11.40 -3.04 7.52
CA LEU A 196 -12.21 -2.83 8.71
C LEU A 196 -13.44 -3.75 8.72
N VAL A 197 -14.16 -3.83 7.60
CA VAL A 197 -15.33 -4.73 7.48
C VAL A 197 -14.93 -6.19 7.71
N SER A 198 -13.74 -6.58 7.27
CA SER A 198 -13.21 -7.94 7.46
C SER A 198 -12.79 -8.24 8.91
N LEU A 199 -12.48 -7.20 9.70
CA LEU A 199 -12.12 -7.34 11.13
C LEU A 199 -13.34 -7.45 12.04
N ILE A 200 -14.48 -6.91 11.60
CA ILE A 200 -15.71 -6.90 12.41
C ILE A 200 -16.51 -8.17 12.12
N PRO A 201 -16.99 -8.87 13.15
CA PRO A 201 -17.91 -9.98 12.91
C PRO A 201 -19.18 -9.46 12.25
N VAL A 202 -19.44 -9.89 11.03
CA VAL A 202 -20.72 -9.63 10.36
C VAL A 202 -21.76 -10.52 11.05
N PHE A 203 -22.20 -10.09 12.23
CA PHE A 203 -23.30 -10.75 12.92
C PHE A 203 -24.63 -10.36 12.25
N GLY A 204 -25.29 -11.31 11.68
CA GLY A 204 -26.72 -11.25 11.42
C GLY A 204 -27.23 -11.48 10.01
N VAL A 205 -26.44 -12.03 9.09
CA VAL A 205 -26.94 -12.26 7.70
C VAL A 205 -27.00 -13.74 7.31
N LEU A 206 -26.62 -14.67 8.18
CA LEU A 206 -26.79 -16.11 7.95
C LEU A 206 -27.39 -16.78 9.21
N ASN A 207 -28.65 -16.54 9.46
CA ASN A 207 -29.57 -17.47 10.10
C ASN A 207 -30.74 -17.75 9.13
#